data_0808f39efce2e2a1b057678131b36575
#
_entry.id   0808f39efce2e2a1b057678131b36575
#
_cell.length_a   1.000
_cell.length_b   1.000
_cell.length_c   1.000
_cell.angle_alpha   90.00
_cell.angle_beta   90.00
_cell.angle_gamma   90.00
#
_symmetry.space_group_name_H-M   'P 1'
#
loop_
_entity.id
_entity.type
_entity.pdbx_description
1 polymer ?
#
loop_
_entity_poly.entity_id
_entity_poly.type
_entity_poly.pdbx_seq_one_letter_code
_entity_poly.pdbx_strand_id
1 'polypeptide(L)'
;MRVSLILLITTLVAQAAVRQHFGLRHVNQFTVSSGGKTMAVYGAVKGADTVLLTHHRRDALGELGGAIVAPEAERAHFEKAREFWTGFAKKRFHYYAQQSTKVPVEPIAVQRWVKEGDVVTVGKVRLRVLATPGFTRGAVSYVGTVEGRRVGFTGDLIMGDGKIFDLYSFQDAIPEAKVGGYHGYGGRLADLISSLQKLRATNLDVIYPARGPVIRKPNAAIDQLIARVRALYRNYLSTNALHWYFKEERMRICGERVLGKGAKIELMAYCLHVKTPPWIIEFSTSRIIVADNGHGFLLDCGGQRQLDFAKDVVARGVVKQIDGIFLTHTHDDHSQMVKAAAEFFKCPVYATTEYADVVENPGHYLMPGLTEHAVPNVKAMKDGAKMKWHEYEFTFRFFPGQMFYHGALLVKRPKAKPVFFIGDSFAPSGIDDYCLLNRNLVHPDAGYGRCFKIIRQLPKDTWLINQHVPHVFRFSEKELTFLETRYAERTRILRELFPWDDPNYGIDERWATFYPYGTTLRPGEMREVEVRLVNHSPVARKFTVTPRALRGLQILGGAKSITLTSRGEGAVKVKIRAPKKPGVYVITADVDSKGMHLRDWVEAVIEVR
;
A
#
# COMPACT_ATOMS: atom_id res chain seq x y z
N MET A 1 -84.74 -6.86 6.58
CA MET A 1 -83.36 -7.43 6.76
C MET A 1 -82.33 -6.48 6.22
N ARG A 2 -81.61 -5.76 7.12
CA ARG A 2 -80.45 -4.92 6.73
C ARG A 2 -79.20 -5.74 6.95
N VAL A 3 -78.49 -6.05 5.87
CA VAL A 3 -77.19 -6.70 5.95
C VAL A 3 -76.10 -5.61 6.12
N SER A 4 -75.48 -5.55 7.30
CA SER A 4 -74.37 -4.66 7.60
C SER A 4 -73.09 -5.31 7.04
N LEU A 5 -72.50 -4.67 6.02
CA LEU A 5 -71.20 -5.04 5.46
C LEU A 5 -70.09 -4.50 6.38
N ILE A 6 -69.46 -5.38 7.17
CA ILE A 6 -68.27 -5.03 7.97
C ILE A 6 -67.07 -5.03 7.02
N LEU A 7 -66.59 -3.82 6.71
CA LEU A 7 -65.35 -3.63 5.95
C LEU A 7 -64.15 -3.87 6.89
N LEU A 8 -63.53 -5.04 6.79
CA LEU A 8 -62.26 -5.32 7.48
C LEU A 8 -61.14 -4.55 6.76
N ILE A 9 -60.80 -3.38 7.29
CA ILE A 9 -59.58 -2.66 6.87
C ILE A 9 -58.38 -3.39 7.48
N THR A 10 -57.79 -4.33 6.76
CA THR A 10 -56.46 -4.87 7.10
C THR A 10 -55.43 -3.79 6.80
N THR A 11 -55.03 -3.04 7.82
CA THR A 11 -53.80 -2.21 7.74
C THR A 11 -52.61 -3.10 7.49
N LEU A 12 -52.14 -3.15 6.26
CA LEU A 12 -50.82 -3.74 5.92
C LEU A 12 -49.79 -2.94 6.71
N VAL A 13 -49.40 -3.41 7.87
CA VAL A 13 -48.24 -2.92 8.59
C VAL A 13 -47.04 -3.31 7.72
N ALA A 14 -46.46 -2.34 7.03
CA ALA A 14 -45.25 -2.58 6.24
C ALA A 14 -44.19 -3.19 7.15
N GLN A 15 -43.89 -4.48 6.91
CA GLN A 15 -42.84 -5.17 7.65
C GLN A 15 -41.48 -4.51 7.38
N ALA A 16 -40.63 -4.50 8.39
CA ALA A 16 -39.25 -4.02 8.23
C ALA A 16 -38.50 -4.89 7.23
N ALA A 17 -37.84 -4.29 6.22
CA ALA A 17 -37.16 -5.03 5.15
C ALA A 17 -35.76 -4.48 4.88
N VAL A 18 -34.82 -5.37 4.54
CA VAL A 18 -33.55 -5.01 3.92
C VAL A 18 -33.61 -5.28 2.42
N ARG A 19 -33.37 -4.25 1.60
CA ARG A 19 -33.30 -4.37 0.16
C ARG A 19 -31.90 -4.01 -0.33
N GLN A 20 -31.36 -4.78 -1.28
CA GLN A 20 -30.11 -4.49 -1.95
C GLN A 20 -30.37 -3.64 -3.20
N HIS A 21 -29.61 -2.57 -3.33
CA HIS A 21 -29.54 -1.72 -4.50
C HIS A 21 -28.10 -1.75 -5.01
N PHE A 22 -27.92 -1.83 -6.32
CA PHE A 22 -26.60 -1.67 -6.88
C PHE A 22 -26.40 -0.18 -7.15
N GLY A 23 -25.46 0.42 -6.45
CA GLY A 23 -25.01 1.78 -6.74
C GLY A 23 -24.44 1.88 -8.14
N LEU A 24 -24.48 3.06 -8.74
CA LEU A 24 -23.92 3.35 -10.06
C LEU A 24 -22.43 2.97 -10.20
N ARG A 25 -21.75 2.55 -9.11
CA ARG A 25 -20.31 2.33 -9.03
C ARG A 25 -19.89 1.15 -8.17
N HIS A 26 -20.74 0.16 -8.06
CA HIS A 26 -20.45 -1.17 -7.50
C HIS A 26 -19.98 -1.26 -6.04
N VAL A 27 -20.11 -0.18 -5.27
CA VAL A 27 -20.26 -0.31 -3.83
C VAL A 27 -21.70 -0.77 -3.59
N ASN A 28 -21.88 -1.83 -2.83
CA ASN A 28 -23.22 -2.27 -2.45
C ASN A 28 -23.96 -1.12 -1.75
N GLN A 29 -25.22 -0.98 -2.06
CA GLN A 29 -26.12 -0.09 -1.34
C GLN A 29 -27.27 -0.91 -0.81
N PHE A 30 -27.66 -0.67 0.44
CA PHE A 30 -28.78 -1.33 1.06
C PHE A 30 -29.74 -0.30 1.62
N THR A 31 -31.03 -0.64 1.67
CA THR A 31 -32.01 0.13 2.42
C THR A 31 -32.60 -0.73 3.52
N VAL A 32 -32.83 -0.10 4.66
CA VAL A 32 -33.62 -0.66 5.77
C VAL A 32 -34.86 0.19 5.89
N SER A 33 -36.04 -0.41 5.69
CA SER A 33 -37.32 0.27 5.75
C SER A 33 -38.16 -0.26 6.91
N SER A 34 -38.84 0.61 7.66
CA SER A 34 -39.75 0.25 8.74
C SER A 34 -40.67 1.41 9.06
N GLY A 35 -41.98 1.14 9.16
CA GLY A 35 -42.98 2.14 9.53
C GLY A 35 -43.04 3.36 8.60
N GLY A 36 -42.89 3.14 7.28
CA GLY A 36 -42.89 4.20 6.26
C GLY A 36 -41.62 5.05 6.19
N LYS A 37 -40.62 4.79 7.03
CA LYS A 37 -39.28 5.44 6.99
C LYS A 37 -38.25 4.53 6.36
N THR A 38 -37.28 5.10 5.63
CA THR A 38 -36.21 4.36 4.97
C THR A 38 -34.86 4.99 5.28
N MET A 39 -33.89 4.14 5.57
CA MET A 39 -32.49 4.48 5.81
C MET A 39 -31.62 3.71 4.83
N ALA A 40 -30.68 4.40 4.18
CA ALA A 40 -29.70 3.79 3.29
C ALA A 40 -28.39 3.48 4.03
N VAL A 41 -27.63 2.51 3.53
CA VAL A 41 -26.31 2.13 4.05
C VAL A 41 -25.31 2.13 2.89
N TYR A 42 -24.13 2.71 3.11
CA TYR A 42 -23.00 2.92 2.21
C TYR A 42 -23.20 3.97 1.12
N GLY A 43 -24.41 4.43 0.89
CA GLY A 43 -24.67 5.48 -0.09
C GLY A 43 -26.17 5.80 -0.15
N ALA A 44 -26.50 6.99 -0.66
CA ALA A 44 -27.87 7.45 -0.78
C ALA A 44 -28.67 6.60 -1.78
N VAL A 45 -29.89 6.29 -1.41
CA VAL A 45 -30.90 5.64 -2.27
C VAL A 45 -32.12 6.54 -2.30
N LYS A 46 -32.76 6.69 -3.47
CA LYS A 46 -33.97 7.52 -3.63
C LYS A 46 -35.04 7.10 -2.62
N GLY A 47 -35.55 8.08 -1.86
CA GLY A 47 -36.54 7.86 -0.82
C GLY A 47 -35.99 7.50 0.55
N ALA A 48 -34.66 7.48 0.73
CA ALA A 48 -34.03 7.36 2.03
C ALA A 48 -33.68 8.75 2.60
N ASP A 49 -34.11 9.02 3.83
CA ASP A 49 -33.86 10.29 4.53
C ASP A 49 -32.50 10.32 5.22
N THR A 50 -31.93 9.16 5.49
CA THR A 50 -30.70 8.98 6.27
C THR A 50 -29.76 8.00 5.56
N VAL A 51 -28.44 8.32 5.58
CA VAL A 51 -27.38 7.46 5.04
C VAL A 51 -26.41 7.09 6.16
N LEU A 52 -26.19 5.79 6.37
CA LEU A 52 -25.20 5.27 7.30
C LEU A 52 -23.89 5.00 6.57
N LEU A 53 -22.81 5.56 7.07
CA LEU A 53 -21.45 5.31 6.62
C LEU A 53 -20.69 4.52 7.70
N THR A 54 -19.88 3.58 7.30
CA THR A 54 -19.08 2.74 8.22
C THR A 54 -17.65 3.25 8.37
N HIS A 55 -17.13 4.03 7.43
CA HIS A 55 -15.81 4.66 7.45
C HIS A 55 -15.72 5.78 6.40
N HIS A 56 -14.60 6.51 6.37
CA HIS A 56 -14.38 7.70 5.53
C HIS A 56 -13.89 7.42 4.11
N ARG A 57 -13.46 6.22 3.77
CA ARG A 57 -12.77 5.95 2.49
C ARG A 57 -13.63 6.33 1.29
N ARG A 58 -13.16 7.30 0.47
CA ARG A 58 -13.89 7.85 -0.69
C ARG A 58 -14.26 6.79 -1.73
N ASP A 59 -13.41 5.77 -1.89
CA ASP A 59 -13.62 4.68 -2.84
C ASP A 59 -14.74 3.71 -2.44
N ALA A 60 -15.18 3.77 -1.18
CA ALA A 60 -16.29 2.98 -0.66
C ALA A 60 -17.54 3.82 -0.33
N LEU A 61 -17.47 5.14 -0.49
CA LEU A 61 -18.65 5.99 -0.36
C LEU A 61 -19.48 5.94 -1.64
N GLY A 62 -20.76 5.62 -1.51
CA GLY A 62 -21.74 5.75 -2.58
C GLY A 62 -22.09 7.23 -2.86
N GLU A 63 -23.16 7.47 -3.61
CA GLU A 63 -23.74 8.81 -3.70
C GLU A 63 -24.14 9.27 -2.29
N LEU A 64 -23.92 10.54 -1.97
CA LEU A 64 -24.27 11.12 -0.67
C LEU A 64 -25.49 12.02 -0.81
N GLY A 65 -26.41 11.94 0.16
CA GLY A 65 -27.63 12.74 0.21
C GLY A 65 -28.42 12.44 1.48
N GLY A 66 -29.33 13.32 1.85
CA GLY A 66 -30.06 13.20 3.12
C GLY A 66 -29.19 13.44 4.35
N ALA A 67 -29.65 13.01 5.52
CA ALA A 67 -28.90 13.11 6.77
C ALA A 67 -27.82 12.03 6.86
N ILE A 68 -26.56 12.42 6.94
CA ILE A 68 -25.42 11.50 7.02
C ILE A 68 -25.12 11.17 8.47
N VAL A 69 -24.98 9.88 8.76
CA VAL A 69 -24.53 9.31 10.03
C VAL A 69 -23.18 8.62 9.79
N ALA A 70 -22.16 9.01 10.54
CA ALA A 70 -20.79 8.52 10.32
C ALA A 70 -20.06 8.28 11.66
N PRO A 71 -18.98 7.45 11.66
CA PRO A 71 -18.21 7.18 12.86
C PRO A 71 -17.48 8.42 13.39
N GLU A 72 -17.64 8.71 14.67
CA GLU A 72 -17.01 9.86 15.35
C GLU A 72 -15.48 9.76 15.32
N ALA A 73 -14.93 8.57 15.44
CA ALA A 73 -13.48 8.34 15.41
C ALA A 73 -12.83 8.76 14.07
N GLU A 74 -13.61 8.94 13.01
CA GLU A 74 -13.13 9.36 11.69
C GLU A 74 -13.51 10.80 11.31
N ARG A 75 -14.07 11.55 12.26
CA ARG A 75 -14.60 12.92 12.06
C ARG A 75 -13.61 13.81 11.29
N ALA A 76 -12.34 13.78 11.63
CA ALA A 76 -11.32 14.63 10.99
C ALA A 76 -11.20 14.38 9.49
N HIS A 77 -11.37 13.14 9.03
CA HIS A 77 -11.32 12.81 7.60
C HIS A 77 -12.55 13.32 6.83
N PHE A 78 -13.72 13.42 7.48
CA PHE A 78 -14.91 13.99 6.89
C PHE A 78 -14.90 15.52 6.90
N GLU A 79 -14.62 16.14 8.04
CA GLU A 79 -14.71 17.59 8.21
C GLU A 79 -13.49 18.34 7.65
N LYS A 80 -12.28 17.75 7.77
CA LYS A 80 -11.00 18.39 7.46
C LYS A 80 -10.30 17.83 6.22
N ALA A 81 -11.07 17.32 5.26
CA ALA A 81 -10.52 16.73 4.03
C ALA A 81 -9.56 17.69 3.29
N ARG A 82 -9.90 18.98 3.19
CA ARG A 82 -9.03 19.99 2.55
C ARG A 82 -7.73 20.23 3.31
N GLU A 83 -7.79 20.25 4.63
CA GLU A 83 -6.60 20.39 5.49
C GLU A 83 -5.69 19.17 5.31
N PHE A 84 -6.28 17.96 5.25
CA PHE A 84 -5.54 16.75 4.94
C PHE A 84 -4.76 16.89 3.64
N TRP A 85 -5.40 17.27 2.53
CA TRP A 85 -4.76 17.36 1.22
C TRP A 85 -3.71 18.45 1.15
N THR A 86 -3.95 19.62 1.77
CA THR A 86 -2.98 20.71 1.85
C THR A 86 -1.75 20.29 2.68
N GLY A 87 -1.97 19.61 3.80
CA GLY A 87 -0.89 19.08 4.65
C GLY A 87 -0.14 17.93 3.97
N PHE A 88 -0.85 17.04 3.30
CA PHE A 88 -0.28 15.92 2.57
C PHE A 88 0.61 16.38 1.41
N ALA A 89 0.18 17.36 0.61
CA ALA A 89 0.98 17.93 -0.46
C ALA A 89 2.37 18.39 0.00
N LYS A 90 2.45 18.93 1.22
CA LYS A 90 3.72 19.39 1.82
C LYS A 90 4.57 18.26 2.41
N LYS A 91 3.94 17.19 2.90
CA LYS A 91 4.60 16.14 3.69
C LYS A 91 4.71 14.81 2.96
N ARG A 92 4.21 14.69 1.73
CA ARG A 92 4.03 13.40 1.03
C ARG A 92 5.32 12.59 0.86
N PHE A 93 6.46 13.24 0.78
CA PHE A 93 7.77 12.58 0.69
C PHE A 93 8.19 11.90 2.00
N HIS A 94 7.82 12.49 3.13
CA HIS A 94 8.14 12.01 4.48
C HIS A 94 6.89 11.60 5.26
N TYR A 95 5.87 11.08 4.56
CA TYR A 95 4.64 10.63 5.18
C TYR A 95 4.74 9.16 5.58
N TYR A 96 5.24 8.93 6.79
CA TYR A 96 5.43 7.58 7.34
C TYR A 96 4.27 7.08 8.21
N ALA A 97 3.14 7.78 8.24
CA ALA A 97 1.97 7.37 9.04
C ALA A 97 1.25 6.15 8.46
N GLN A 98 1.54 5.78 7.22
CA GLN A 98 1.06 4.56 6.54
C GLN A 98 -0.47 4.42 6.55
N GLN A 99 -1.18 5.53 6.43
CA GLN A 99 -2.60 5.53 6.15
C GLN A 99 -2.86 5.61 4.64
N SER A 100 -3.96 5.00 4.21
CA SER A 100 -4.43 5.17 2.84
C SER A 100 -4.72 6.64 2.54
N THR A 101 -4.33 7.12 1.35
CA THR A 101 -4.68 8.45 0.83
C THR A 101 -6.09 8.51 0.26
N LYS A 102 -6.92 7.47 0.41
CA LYS A 102 -8.31 7.45 -0.06
C LYS A 102 -9.26 8.22 0.87
N VAL A 103 -8.83 9.41 1.27
CA VAL A 103 -9.62 10.39 2.04
C VAL A 103 -10.55 11.15 1.08
N PRO A 104 -11.76 11.59 1.49
CA PRO A 104 -12.59 12.46 0.68
C PRO A 104 -11.83 13.66 0.15
N VAL A 105 -12.14 14.07 -1.08
CA VAL A 105 -11.49 15.25 -1.70
C VAL A 105 -12.01 16.55 -1.07
N GLU A 106 -13.29 16.57 -0.74
CA GLU A 106 -13.98 17.70 -0.11
C GLU A 106 -14.59 17.30 1.23
N PRO A 107 -14.77 18.25 2.15
CA PRO A 107 -15.49 17.99 3.38
C PRO A 107 -16.90 17.46 3.15
N ILE A 108 -17.31 16.51 3.98
CA ILE A 108 -18.65 15.93 3.96
C ILE A 108 -19.36 16.38 5.23
N ALA A 109 -20.52 17.04 5.07
CA ALA A 109 -21.35 17.46 6.18
C ALA A 109 -22.04 16.23 6.81
N VAL A 110 -21.66 15.91 8.04
CA VAL A 110 -22.21 14.81 8.82
C VAL A 110 -23.18 15.38 9.86
N GLN A 111 -24.43 14.91 9.85
CA GLN A 111 -25.48 15.38 10.76
C GLN A 111 -25.45 14.68 12.10
N ARG A 112 -24.95 13.44 12.14
CA ARG A 112 -24.84 12.69 13.38
C ARG A 112 -23.56 11.85 13.41
N TRP A 113 -22.78 12.03 14.47
CA TRP A 113 -21.63 11.19 14.80
C TRP A 113 -22.05 10.04 15.69
N VAL A 114 -21.49 8.85 15.45
CA VAL A 114 -21.79 7.63 16.23
C VAL A 114 -20.52 6.94 16.72
N LYS A 115 -20.65 6.29 17.86
CA LYS A 115 -19.58 5.52 18.51
C LYS A 115 -20.10 4.20 19.07
N GLU A 116 -19.22 3.39 19.65
CA GLU A 116 -19.56 2.10 20.29
C GLU A 116 -20.77 2.24 21.22
N GLY A 117 -21.75 1.36 21.02
CA GLY A 117 -22.96 1.28 21.85
C GLY A 117 -24.11 2.18 21.44
N ASP A 118 -23.88 3.19 20.60
CA ASP A 118 -24.94 4.04 20.07
C ASP A 118 -25.98 3.21 19.29
N VAL A 119 -27.20 3.76 19.20
CA VAL A 119 -28.30 3.13 18.45
C VAL A 119 -28.81 4.11 17.40
N VAL A 120 -28.87 3.66 16.15
CA VAL A 120 -29.55 4.36 15.05
C VAL A 120 -30.90 3.67 14.80
N THR A 121 -31.97 4.46 14.64
CA THR A 121 -33.33 3.94 14.55
C THR A 121 -34.01 4.33 13.25
N VAL A 122 -34.68 3.38 12.60
CA VAL A 122 -35.60 3.63 11.48
C VAL A 122 -36.92 2.90 11.76
N GLY A 123 -37.98 3.65 11.98
CA GLY A 123 -39.25 3.08 12.43
C GLY A 123 -39.08 2.25 13.72
N LYS A 124 -39.39 0.96 13.66
CA LYS A 124 -39.21 0.00 14.77
C LYS A 124 -37.85 -0.69 14.77
N VAL A 125 -37.06 -0.56 13.73
CA VAL A 125 -35.73 -1.18 13.62
C VAL A 125 -34.70 -0.36 14.40
N ARG A 126 -33.94 -1.03 15.25
CA ARG A 126 -32.82 -0.46 16.03
C ARG A 126 -31.53 -1.13 15.60
N LEU A 127 -30.60 -0.34 15.11
CA LEU A 127 -29.25 -0.78 14.74
C LEU A 127 -28.25 -0.26 15.77
N ARG A 128 -27.62 -1.16 16.51
CA ARG A 128 -26.54 -0.84 17.45
C ARG A 128 -25.24 -0.66 16.70
N VAL A 129 -24.46 0.34 17.07
CA VAL A 129 -23.13 0.62 16.56
C VAL A 129 -22.11 -0.22 17.31
N LEU A 130 -21.26 -0.92 16.58
CA LEU A 130 -20.06 -1.60 17.09
C LEU A 130 -18.82 -0.93 16.48
N ALA A 131 -17.88 -0.50 17.30
CA ALA A 131 -16.57 -0.11 16.81
C ALA A 131 -15.86 -1.36 16.28
N THR A 132 -15.53 -1.34 14.99
CA THR A 132 -14.90 -2.46 14.30
C THR A 132 -13.69 -1.97 13.47
N PRO A 133 -12.62 -1.45 14.16
CA PRO A 133 -11.41 -1.04 13.49
C PRO A 133 -10.75 -2.23 12.77
N GLY A 134 -9.92 -1.91 11.79
CA GLY A 134 -9.18 -2.88 10.96
C GLY A 134 -8.92 -2.29 9.59
N PHE A 135 -9.91 -2.28 8.68
CA PHE A 135 -9.79 -1.67 7.35
C PHE A 135 -9.47 -0.16 7.43
N THR A 136 -10.12 0.55 8.35
CA THR A 136 -9.72 1.88 8.81
C THR A 136 -9.61 1.90 10.34
N ARG A 137 -8.97 2.93 10.90
CA ARG A 137 -8.75 3.05 12.34
C ARG A 137 -10.04 3.28 13.13
N GLY A 138 -11.03 3.91 12.54
CA GLY A 138 -12.27 4.31 13.21
C GLY A 138 -13.53 3.66 12.64
N ALA A 139 -13.40 2.60 11.84
CA ALA A 139 -14.54 1.93 11.23
C ALA A 139 -15.54 1.41 12.28
N VAL A 140 -16.83 1.42 11.90
CA VAL A 140 -17.92 0.86 12.67
C VAL A 140 -18.73 -0.14 11.86
N SER A 141 -19.43 -1.03 12.56
CA SER A 141 -20.48 -1.88 12.00
C SER A 141 -21.82 -1.55 12.65
N TYR A 142 -22.90 -1.68 11.90
CA TYR A 142 -24.26 -1.52 12.41
C TYR A 142 -24.92 -2.88 12.49
N VAL A 143 -25.38 -3.27 13.68
CA VAL A 143 -25.98 -4.59 13.91
C VAL A 143 -27.36 -4.46 14.54
N GLY A 144 -28.31 -5.30 14.13
CA GLY A 144 -29.67 -5.28 14.67
C GLY A 144 -30.51 -6.41 14.14
N THR A 145 -31.81 -6.40 14.46
CA THR A 145 -32.76 -7.38 13.96
C THR A 145 -33.71 -6.73 12.94
N VAL A 146 -33.77 -7.31 11.75
CA VAL A 146 -34.71 -6.92 10.69
C VAL A 146 -35.41 -8.17 10.19
N GLU A 147 -36.73 -8.16 10.12
CA GLU A 147 -37.56 -9.33 9.72
C GLU A 147 -37.25 -10.60 10.54
N GLY A 148 -36.98 -10.47 11.82
CA GLY A 148 -36.62 -11.59 12.70
C GLY A 148 -35.22 -12.13 12.53
N ARG A 149 -34.41 -11.60 11.58
CA ARG A 149 -33.03 -11.99 11.36
C ARG A 149 -32.03 -11.00 11.97
N ARG A 150 -30.99 -11.49 12.59
CA ARG A 150 -29.87 -10.68 13.08
C ARG A 150 -28.98 -10.31 11.91
N VAL A 151 -28.91 -9.04 11.58
CA VAL A 151 -28.18 -8.52 10.42
C VAL A 151 -27.02 -7.63 10.84
N GLY A 152 -25.95 -7.61 10.03
CA GLY A 152 -24.80 -6.72 10.21
C GLY A 152 -24.42 -6.01 8.91
N PHE A 153 -24.21 -4.70 8.98
CA PHE A 153 -23.61 -3.88 7.92
C PHE A 153 -22.19 -3.55 8.35
N THR A 154 -21.19 -4.18 7.71
CA THR A 154 -19.82 -4.25 8.24
C THR A 154 -18.79 -3.45 7.44
N GLY A 155 -19.23 -2.67 6.46
CA GLY A 155 -18.32 -1.97 5.57
C GLY A 155 -17.41 -2.94 4.82
N ASP A 156 -16.13 -2.61 4.75
CA ASP A 156 -15.08 -3.42 4.11
C ASP A 156 -14.32 -4.32 5.10
N LEU A 157 -14.88 -4.58 6.28
CA LEU A 157 -14.22 -5.42 7.29
C LEU A 157 -14.07 -6.88 6.85
N ILE A 158 -15.05 -7.41 6.09
CA ILE A 158 -15.06 -8.78 5.59
C ILE A 158 -15.83 -8.87 4.27
N MET A 159 -15.37 -9.70 3.36
CA MET A 159 -16.01 -9.98 2.07
C MET A 159 -16.22 -11.47 1.86
N GLY A 160 -17.34 -11.81 1.19
CA GLY A 160 -17.61 -13.15 0.70
C GLY A 160 -17.38 -14.27 1.73
N ASP A 161 -16.60 -15.26 1.36
CA ASP A 161 -16.23 -16.43 2.15
C ASP A 161 -15.02 -16.20 3.08
N GLY A 162 -14.91 -15.04 3.68
CA GLY A 162 -13.78 -14.69 4.57
C GLY A 162 -12.58 -14.17 3.82
N LYS A 163 -12.77 -13.06 3.10
CA LYS A 163 -11.74 -12.33 2.37
C LYS A 163 -11.66 -10.88 2.83
N ILE A 164 -10.55 -10.22 2.51
CA ILE A 164 -10.37 -8.77 2.59
C ILE A 164 -10.14 -8.19 1.20
N PHE A 165 -10.41 -6.90 1.04
CA PHE A 165 -10.28 -6.23 -0.25
C PHE A 165 -8.83 -6.06 -0.69
N ASP A 166 -7.98 -5.62 0.21
CA ASP A 166 -6.55 -5.44 0.04
C ASP A 166 -5.81 -5.60 1.38
N LEU A 167 -4.48 -5.71 1.34
CA LEU A 167 -3.65 -5.81 2.53
C LEU A 167 -2.95 -4.49 2.88
N TYR A 168 -2.67 -3.64 1.90
CA TYR A 168 -1.98 -2.37 2.13
C TYR A 168 -2.80 -1.40 3.01
N SER A 169 -4.12 -1.51 3.02
CA SER A 169 -4.97 -0.75 3.93
C SER A 169 -4.74 -1.08 5.41
N PHE A 170 -4.10 -2.21 5.73
CA PHE A 170 -3.81 -2.64 7.09
C PHE A 170 -2.41 -2.26 7.57
N GLN A 171 -1.56 -1.64 6.72
CA GLN A 171 -0.27 -1.12 7.13
C GLN A 171 -0.45 -0.03 8.19
N ASP A 172 0.18 -0.20 9.36
CA ASP A 172 0.10 0.77 10.45
C ASP A 172 1.16 0.52 11.53
N ALA A 173 1.40 1.50 12.39
CA ALA A 173 2.28 1.35 13.54
C ALA A 173 1.82 0.22 14.48
N ILE A 174 2.78 -0.38 15.17
CA ILE A 174 2.57 -1.35 16.25
C ILE A 174 3.22 -0.77 17.52
N PRO A 175 2.48 0.11 18.25
CA PRO A 175 3.05 0.88 19.36
C PRO A 175 3.63 0.00 20.47
N GLU A 176 3.00 -1.13 20.79
CA GLU A 176 3.43 -2.05 21.83
C GLU A 176 4.80 -2.69 21.52
N ALA A 177 5.09 -2.88 20.25
CA ALA A 177 6.40 -3.34 19.77
C ALA A 177 7.37 -2.19 19.46
N LYS A 178 6.97 -0.92 19.66
CA LYS A 178 7.73 0.27 19.25
C LYS A 178 8.11 0.23 17.77
N VAL A 179 7.18 -0.23 16.91
CA VAL A 179 7.33 -0.30 15.45
C VAL A 179 6.53 0.83 14.82
N GLY A 180 7.18 1.69 14.06
CA GLY A 180 6.54 2.81 13.36
C GLY A 180 5.67 2.33 12.19
N GLY A 181 4.79 3.20 11.66
CA GLY A 181 3.84 2.87 10.60
C GLY A 181 4.48 2.30 9.34
N TYR A 182 5.62 2.84 8.95
CA TYR A 182 6.41 2.36 7.81
C TYR A 182 6.85 0.89 7.95
N HIS A 183 7.22 0.45 9.15
CA HIS A 183 7.68 -0.90 9.45
C HIS A 183 6.56 -1.84 9.94
N GLY A 184 5.33 -1.34 10.02
CA GLY A 184 4.20 -2.03 10.63
C GLY A 184 3.40 -2.87 9.66
N TYR A 185 4.01 -3.90 9.06
CA TYR A 185 3.32 -4.84 8.15
C TYR A 185 2.03 -5.38 8.77
N GLY A 186 0.91 -5.03 8.15
CA GLY A 186 -0.38 -5.48 8.64
C GLY A 186 -0.67 -5.08 10.10
N GLY A 187 -0.18 -3.91 10.55
CA GLY A 187 -0.28 -3.47 11.95
C GLY A 187 -1.71 -3.48 12.51
N ARG A 188 -2.74 -3.31 11.65
CA ARG A 188 -4.16 -3.40 12.03
C ARG A 188 -4.79 -4.78 11.85
N LEU A 189 -4.05 -5.82 11.51
CA LEU A 189 -4.61 -7.18 11.43
C LEU A 189 -5.06 -7.71 12.81
N ALA A 190 -4.43 -7.28 13.90
CA ALA A 190 -4.89 -7.60 15.25
C ALA A 190 -6.25 -6.94 15.55
N ASP A 191 -6.43 -5.68 15.15
CA ASP A 191 -7.71 -4.97 15.27
C ASP A 191 -8.80 -5.64 14.43
N LEU A 192 -8.47 -6.05 13.21
CA LEU A 192 -9.37 -6.83 12.35
C LEU A 192 -9.84 -8.11 13.06
N ILE A 193 -8.93 -8.89 13.62
CA ILE A 193 -9.28 -10.14 14.33
C ILE A 193 -10.18 -9.84 15.54
N SER A 194 -9.84 -8.84 16.34
CA SER A 194 -10.66 -8.42 17.49
C SER A 194 -12.07 -8.00 17.07
N SER A 195 -12.18 -7.22 16.01
CA SER A 195 -13.46 -6.77 15.43
C SER A 195 -14.29 -7.94 14.90
N LEU A 196 -13.65 -8.88 14.22
CA LEU A 196 -14.31 -10.11 13.73
C LEU A 196 -14.80 -10.98 14.87
N GLN A 197 -14.05 -11.13 15.95
CA GLN A 197 -14.46 -11.86 17.16
C GLN A 197 -15.64 -11.17 17.84
N LYS A 198 -15.66 -9.82 17.92
CA LYS A 198 -16.78 -9.05 18.42
C LYS A 198 -18.04 -9.27 17.58
N LEU A 199 -17.94 -9.25 16.25
CA LEU A 199 -19.06 -9.56 15.35
C LEU A 199 -19.53 -11.01 15.50
N ARG A 200 -18.63 -11.96 15.60
CA ARG A 200 -18.96 -13.38 15.80
C ARG A 200 -19.80 -13.60 17.05
N ALA A 201 -19.48 -12.90 18.14
CA ALA A 201 -20.25 -12.96 19.39
C ALA A 201 -21.70 -12.43 19.26
N THR A 202 -22.02 -11.64 18.23
CA THR A 202 -23.39 -11.19 17.98
C THR A 202 -24.28 -12.24 17.29
N ASN A 203 -23.69 -13.36 16.84
CA ASN A 203 -24.39 -14.47 16.18
C ASN A 203 -25.28 -14.00 15.02
N LEU A 204 -24.75 -13.23 14.10
CA LEU A 204 -25.47 -12.73 12.93
C LEU A 204 -25.97 -13.86 12.03
N ASP A 205 -27.16 -13.69 11.46
CA ASP A 205 -27.72 -14.59 10.47
C ASP A 205 -27.27 -14.18 9.04
N VAL A 206 -27.00 -12.87 8.85
CA VAL A 206 -26.57 -12.31 7.55
C VAL A 206 -25.64 -11.12 7.79
N ILE A 207 -24.57 -11.02 6.97
CA ILE A 207 -23.77 -9.81 6.85
C ILE A 207 -23.98 -9.20 5.44
N TYR A 208 -24.21 -7.90 5.42
CA TYR A 208 -24.32 -7.04 4.25
C TYR A 208 -23.03 -6.19 4.14
N PRO A 209 -22.01 -6.63 3.40
CA PRO A 209 -20.74 -5.91 3.28
C PRO A 209 -20.84 -4.75 2.29
N ALA A 210 -19.93 -3.77 2.36
CA ALA A 210 -19.87 -2.69 1.38
C ALA A 210 -19.45 -3.19 -0.01
N ARG A 211 -18.70 -4.28 -0.09
CA ARG A 211 -18.27 -4.90 -1.35
C ARG A 211 -18.45 -6.41 -1.31
N GLY A 212 -18.69 -6.97 -2.50
CA GLY A 212 -18.86 -8.41 -2.69
C GLY A 212 -20.26 -8.94 -2.33
N PRO A 213 -20.46 -10.25 -2.34
CA PRO A 213 -21.75 -10.88 -2.11
C PRO A 213 -22.20 -10.78 -0.66
N VAL A 214 -23.52 -10.82 -0.45
CA VAL A 214 -24.14 -10.96 0.88
C VAL A 214 -23.66 -12.26 1.53
N ILE A 215 -23.21 -12.19 2.78
CA ILE A 215 -22.65 -13.32 3.54
C ILE A 215 -23.76 -13.97 4.35
N ARG A 216 -24.16 -15.18 3.93
CA ARG A 216 -25.27 -15.94 4.55
C ARG A 216 -24.81 -16.96 5.59
N LYS A 217 -23.52 -17.12 5.81
CA LYS A 217 -22.89 -17.95 6.83
C LYS A 217 -21.82 -17.13 7.58
N PRO A 218 -22.22 -16.10 8.35
CA PRO A 218 -21.28 -15.14 8.94
C PRO A 218 -20.19 -15.78 9.79
N ASN A 219 -20.55 -16.69 10.70
CA ASN A 219 -19.57 -17.31 11.59
C ASN A 219 -18.50 -18.11 10.82
N ALA A 220 -18.90 -18.87 9.80
CA ALA A 220 -17.95 -19.62 8.97
C ALA A 220 -17.00 -18.69 8.18
N ALA A 221 -17.53 -17.60 7.61
CA ALA A 221 -16.72 -16.63 6.90
C ALA A 221 -15.74 -15.89 7.84
N ILE A 222 -16.20 -15.53 9.03
CA ILE A 222 -15.34 -14.90 10.06
C ILE A 222 -14.23 -15.84 10.50
N ASP A 223 -14.55 -17.08 10.83
CA ASP A 223 -13.55 -18.07 11.28
C ASP A 223 -12.51 -18.34 10.20
N GLN A 224 -12.94 -18.41 8.93
CA GLN A 224 -12.06 -18.59 7.79
C GLN A 224 -11.14 -17.39 7.58
N LEU A 225 -11.65 -16.15 7.69
CA LEU A 225 -10.83 -14.94 7.56
C LEU A 225 -9.77 -14.87 8.67
N ILE A 226 -10.16 -15.13 9.92
CA ILE A 226 -9.22 -15.17 11.05
C ILE A 226 -8.11 -16.20 10.81
N ALA A 227 -8.46 -17.40 10.32
CA ALA A 227 -7.49 -18.43 10.01
C ALA A 227 -6.50 -18.01 8.91
N ARG A 228 -7.00 -17.42 7.81
CA ARG A 228 -6.18 -16.90 6.70
C ARG A 228 -5.23 -15.78 7.16
N VAL A 229 -5.72 -14.83 7.93
CA VAL A 229 -4.92 -13.71 8.48
C VAL A 229 -3.80 -14.24 9.38
N ARG A 230 -4.10 -15.18 10.26
CA ARG A 230 -3.10 -15.81 11.13
C ARG A 230 -2.07 -16.61 10.35
N ALA A 231 -2.48 -17.34 9.32
CA ALA A 231 -1.55 -18.07 8.45
C ALA A 231 -0.60 -17.12 7.72
N LEU A 232 -1.14 -16.02 7.14
CA LEU A 232 -0.33 -14.99 6.49
C LEU A 232 0.69 -14.38 7.45
N TYR A 233 0.26 -13.98 8.64
CA TYR A 233 1.13 -13.29 9.58
C TYR A 233 2.22 -14.20 10.15
N ARG A 234 1.91 -15.47 10.41
CA ARG A 234 2.90 -16.49 10.80
C ARG A 234 3.94 -16.69 9.70
N ASN A 235 3.49 -16.81 8.45
CA ASN A 235 4.39 -16.93 7.30
C ASN A 235 5.28 -15.69 7.14
N TYR A 236 4.71 -14.47 7.23
CA TYR A 236 5.46 -13.22 7.19
C TYR A 236 6.57 -13.16 8.24
N LEU A 237 6.24 -13.45 9.50
CA LEU A 237 7.23 -13.41 10.59
C LEU A 237 8.36 -14.41 10.40
N SER A 238 8.08 -15.60 9.83
CA SER A 238 9.09 -16.67 9.69
C SER A 238 10.28 -16.28 8.80
N THR A 239 10.10 -15.31 7.88
CA THR A 239 11.13 -14.93 6.89
C THR A 239 11.54 -13.47 7.00
N ASN A 240 11.20 -12.77 8.08
CA ASN A 240 11.27 -11.31 8.09
C ASN A 240 12.64 -10.77 8.48
N ALA A 241 13.16 -9.82 7.70
CA ALA A 241 14.42 -9.12 7.96
C ALA A 241 14.39 -8.28 9.25
N LEU A 242 13.21 -7.82 9.71
CA LEU A 242 13.09 -7.09 10.96
C LEU A 242 13.57 -7.88 12.19
N HIS A 243 13.63 -9.22 12.09
CA HIS A 243 14.27 -10.06 13.12
C HIS A 243 15.74 -9.66 13.33
N TRP A 244 16.47 -9.29 12.27
CA TRP A 244 17.83 -8.77 12.39
C TRP A 244 17.86 -7.42 13.12
N TYR A 245 16.98 -6.48 12.74
CA TYR A 245 16.98 -5.12 13.28
C TYR A 245 16.32 -5.01 14.65
N PHE A 246 15.20 -5.68 14.85
CA PHE A 246 14.35 -5.53 16.04
C PHE A 246 14.48 -6.65 17.05
N LYS A 247 15.21 -7.71 16.74
CA LYS A 247 15.47 -8.89 17.57
C LYS A 247 14.19 -9.66 17.92
N GLU A 248 14.34 -10.80 18.58
CA GLU A 248 13.26 -11.76 18.86
C GLU A 248 12.12 -11.18 19.69
N GLU A 249 12.43 -10.33 20.67
CA GLU A 249 11.40 -9.80 21.57
C GLU A 249 10.34 -9.00 20.83
N ARG A 250 10.74 -8.06 19.95
CA ARG A 250 9.77 -7.29 19.17
C ARG A 250 9.00 -8.17 18.20
N MET A 251 9.65 -9.16 17.58
CA MET A 251 8.97 -10.10 16.69
C MET A 251 7.94 -10.94 17.46
N ARG A 252 8.25 -11.35 18.71
CA ARG A 252 7.32 -12.04 19.59
C ARG A 252 6.10 -11.15 19.92
N ILE A 253 6.31 -9.89 20.30
CA ILE A 253 5.21 -8.95 20.59
C ILE A 253 4.32 -8.77 19.36
N CYS A 254 4.89 -8.53 18.18
CA CYS A 254 4.14 -8.45 16.92
C CYS A 254 3.33 -9.71 16.65
N GLY A 255 3.92 -10.88 16.87
CA GLY A 255 3.28 -12.16 16.64
C GLY A 255 2.13 -12.43 17.60
N GLU A 256 2.32 -12.23 18.89
CA GLU A 256 1.29 -12.49 19.90
C GLU A 256 0.00 -11.67 19.70
N ARG A 257 0.09 -10.46 19.15
CA ARG A 257 -1.07 -9.64 18.83
C ARG A 257 -2.02 -10.31 17.82
N VAL A 258 -1.46 -10.97 16.81
CA VAL A 258 -2.23 -11.56 15.70
C VAL A 258 -2.48 -13.06 15.92
N LEU A 259 -1.49 -13.78 16.43
CA LEU A 259 -1.55 -15.23 16.58
C LEU A 259 -2.12 -15.67 17.94
N GLY A 260 -2.08 -14.78 18.94
CA GLY A 260 -2.47 -15.05 20.32
C GLY A 260 -1.26 -15.19 21.26
N LYS A 261 -1.48 -14.92 22.55
CA LYS A 261 -0.45 -14.96 23.60
C LYS A 261 0.20 -16.36 23.66
N GLY A 262 1.53 -16.37 23.73
CA GLY A 262 2.32 -17.61 23.81
C GLY A 262 2.46 -18.34 22.46
N ALA A 263 2.03 -17.72 21.35
CA ALA A 263 2.19 -18.34 20.04
C ALA A 263 3.66 -18.55 19.69
N LYS A 264 4.02 -19.78 19.31
CA LYS A 264 5.35 -20.10 18.80
C LYS A 264 5.52 -19.53 17.39
N ILE A 265 6.60 -18.79 17.18
CA ILE A 265 6.98 -18.20 15.89
C ILE A 265 8.29 -18.88 15.48
N GLU A 266 8.27 -19.54 14.33
CA GLU A 266 9.47 -20.11 13.72
C GLU A 266 10.18 -19.00 12.95
N LEU A 267 11.14 -18.33 13.57
CA LEU A 267 11.98 -17.32 12.92
C LEU A 267 13.12 -18.01 12.18
N MET A 268 13.47 -17.52 10.98
CA MET A 268 14.68 -17.96 10.30
C MET A 268 15.90 -17.60 11.15
N ALA A 269 16.79 -18.55 11.37
CA ALA A 269 18.08 -18.30 12.02
C ALA A 269 18.94 -17.37 11.16
N TYR A 270 19.86 -16.64 11.81
CA TYR A 270 20.79 -15.80 11.05
C TYR A 270 21.71 -16.66 10.18
N CYS A 271 21.80 -16.32 8.92
CA CYS A 271 22.71 -16.99 7.99
C CYS A 271 24.18 -16.61 8.29
N LEU A 272 25.11 -17.30 7.63
CA LEU A 272 26.55 -17.03 7.74
C LEU A 272 26.85 -15.57 7.36
N HIS A 273 27.47 -14.84 8.27
CA HIS A 273 27.93 -13.46 8.05
C HIS A 273 29.36 -13.28 8.58
N VAL A 274 30.13 -12.47 7.91
CA VAL A 274 31.53 -12.19 8.23
C VAL A 274 31.84 -10.71 7.99
N LYS A 275 32.98 -10.27 8.48
CA LYS A 275 33.43 -8.87 8.28
C LYS A 275 33.55 -8.52 6.80
N THR A 276 33.15 -7.30 6.47
CA THR A 276 33.26 -6.73 5.11
C THR A 276 34.70 -6.71 4.61
N PRO A 277 34.95 -7.02 3.32
CA PRO A 277 36.29 -6.93 2.73
C PRO A 277 36.93 -5.54 2.87
N PRO A 278 38.26 -5.45 3.05
CA PRO A 278 38.95 -4.20 3.35
C PRO A 278 38.93 -3.15 2.23
N TRP A 279 38.60 -3.54 1.00
CA TRP A 279 38.43 -2.65 -0.14
C TRP A 279 37.02 -1.99 -0.20
N ILE A 280 36.19 -2.21 0.80
CA ILE A 280 34.88 -1.57 1.00
C ILE A 280 34.92 -0.78 2.28
N ILE A 281 34.73 0.52 2.19
CA ILE A 281 34.55 1.41 3.33
C ILE A 281 33.06 1.50 3.65
N GLU A 282 32.69 1.32 4.92
CA GLU A 282 31.30 1.32 5.38
C GLU A 282 31.02 2.52 6.27
N PHE A 283 29.91 3.21 6.01
CA PHE A 283 29.39 4.22 6.92
C PHE A 283 27.87 4.33 6.83
N SER A 284 27.18 3.93 7.89
CA SER A 284 25.70 3.94 7.92
C SER A 284 25.12 3.17 6.71
N THR A 285 24.25 3.78 5.91
CA THR A 285 23.67 3.20 4.68
C THR A 285 24.57 3.33 3.44
N SER A 286 25.71 4.01 3.52
CA SER A 286 26.61 4.22 2.40
C SER A 286 27.78 3.25 2.39
N ARG A 287 28.26 2.89 1.20
CA ARG A 287 29.47 2.10 1.00
C ARG A 287 30.36 2.77 -0.05
N ILE A 288 31.69 2.71 0.11
CA ILE A 288 32.64 3.17 -0.91
C ILE A 288 33.49 1.96 -1.32
N ILE A 289 33.43 1.60 -2.59
CA ILE A 289 34.35 0.64 -3.20
C ILE A 289 35.63 1.39 -3.54
N VAL A 290 36.78 0.90 -3.07
CA VAL A 290 38.08 1.54 -3.28
C VAL A 290 38.89 0.72 -4.27
N ALA A 291 39.38 1.38 -5.34
CA ALA A 291 40.26 0.80 -6.32
C ALA A 291 41.74 0.82 -5.88
N ASP A 292 42.58 -0.03 -6.45
CA ASP A 292 44.00 -0.14 -6.10
C ASP A 292 44.78 1.18 -6.34
N ASN A 293 44.30 2.03 -7.25
CA ASN A 293 44.83 3.36 -7.47
C ASN A 293 44.30 4.44 -6.50
N GLY A 294 43.44 4.07 -5.58
CA GLY A 294 42.84 4.94 -4.55
C GLY A 294 41.58 5.68 -4.99
N HIS A 295 41.03 5.43 -6.19
CA HIS A 295 39.74 6.00 -6.58
C HIS A 295 38.58 5.28 -5.84
N GLY A 296 37.47 5.97 -5.65
CA GLY A 296 36.29 5.48 -4.97
C GLY A 296 35.05 5.43 -5.88
N PHE A 297 34.17 4.47 -5.63
CA PHE A 297 32.84 4.40 -6.20
C PHE A 297 31.82 4.31 -5.06
N LEU A 298 30.95 5.31 -4.94
CA LEU A 298 30.02 5.45 -3.83
C LEU A 298 28.73 4.68 -4.13
N LEU A 299 28.19 3.97 -3.13
CA LEU A 299 26.85 3.38 -3.15
C LEU A 299 26.02 4.08 -2.09
N ASP A 300 24.94 4.70 -2.54
CA ASP A 300 23.97 5.45 -1.74
C ASP A 300 24.56 6.64 -0.95
N CYS A 301 23.72 7.64 -0.71
CA CYS A 301 24.05 8.78 0.14
C CYS A 301 22.74 9.34 0.73
N GLY A 302 22.28 8.78 1.83
CA GLY A 302 20.96 9.06 2.36
C GLY A 302 20.86 10.24 3.33
N GLY A 303 21.97 10.70 3.88
CA GLY A 303 21.92 11.79 4.86
C GLY A 303 23.17 12.67 4.88
N GLN A 304 23.05 13.82 5.55
CA GLN A 304 24.16 14.77 5.66
C GLN A 304 25.43 14.13 6.24
N ARG A 305 25.28 13.26 7.26
CA ARG A 305 26.43 12.56 7.88
C ARG A 305 27.15 11.63 6.90
N GLN A 306 26.45 10.98 5.99
CA GLN A 306 27.03 10.15 4.95
C GLN A 306 27.78 10.99 3.92
N LEU A 307 27.23 12.14 3.52
CA LEU A 307 27.91 13.09 2.64
C LEU A 307 29.18 13.65 3.29
N ASP A 308 29.09 14.06 4.53
CA ASP A 308 30.24 14.61 5.27
C ASP A 308 31.35 13.57 5.44
N PHE A 309 30.98 12.31 5.73
CA PHE A 309 31.93 11.22 5.79
C PHE A 309 32.60 10.97 4.43
N ALA A 310 31.84 10.93 3.33
CA ALA A 310 32.42 10.76 2.00
C ALA A 310 33.39 11.91 1.64
N LYS A 311 33.07 13.15 2.04
CA LYS A 311 33.98 14.31 1.88
C LYS A 311 35.24 14.18 2.73
N ASP A 312 35.10 13.74 3.99
CA ASP A 312 36.22 13.57 4.92
C ASP A 312 37.23 12.51 4.43
N VAL A 313 36.77 11.36 3.97
CA VAL A 313 37.67 10.31 3.46
C VAL A 313 38.44 10.77 2.21
N VAL A 314 37.85 11.63 1.39
CA VAL A 314 38.53 12.25 0.26
C VAL A 314 39.49 13.33 0.74
N ALA A 315 39.11 14.22 1.63
CA ALA A 315 39.96 15.29 2.15
C ALA A 315 41.19 14.74 2.88
N ARG A 316 41.06 13.62 3.56
CA ARG A 316 42.19 12.92 4.24
C ARG A 316 43.04 12.05 3.34
N GLY A 317 42.72 11.97 2.04
CA GLY A 317 43.44 11.15 1.10
C GLY A 317 43.29 9.63 1.25
N VAL A 318 42.31 9.16 2.05
CA VAL A 318 41.96 7.74 2.15
C VAL A 318 41.37 7.25 0.82
N VAL A 319 40.60 8.11 0.18
CA VAL A 319 40.11 7.97 -1.20
C VAL A 319 40.56 9.21 -1.97
N LYS A 320 41.13 9.06 -3.16
CA LYS A 320 41.61 10.18 -3.96
C LYS A 320 40.48 11.03 -4.53
N GLN A 321 39.47 10.35 -5.06
CA GLN A 321 38.24 10.99 -5.60
C GLN A 321 37.11 9.95 -5.72
N ILE A 322 35.89 10.43 -5.85
CA ILE A 322 34.71 9.60 -6.12
C ILE A 322 34.39 9.73 -7.63
N ASP A 323 34.44 8.62 -8.36
CA ASP A 323 34.24 8.60 -9.81
C ASP A 323 32.78 8.40 -10.24
N GLY A 324 31.94 7.91 -9.35
CA GLY A 324 30.52 7.67 -9.61
C GLY A 324 29.74 7.27 -8.37
N ILE A 325 28.42 7.37 -8.48
CA ILE A 325 27.47 6.98 -7.42
C ILE A 325 26.49 5.97 -8.01
N PHE A 326 26.32 4.80 -7.40
CA PHE A 326 25.21 3.91 -7.69
C PHE A 326 24.18 4.04 -6.59
N LEU A 327 22.94 4.39 -6.95
CA LEU A 327 21.82 4.40 -6.03
C LEU A 327 21.12 3.04 -6.08
N THR A 328 21.12 2.32 -4.95
CA THR A 328 20.50 0.99 -4.88
C THR A 328 18.98 1.07 -4.98
N HIS A 329 18.36 2.04 -4.30
CA HIS A 329 16.91 2.25 -4.34
C HIS A 329 16.54 3.67 -3.90
N THR A 330 15.26 3.99 -3.97
CA THR A 330 14.78 5.38 -3.90
C THR A 330 14.31 5.84 -2.52
N HIS A 331 14.49 5.05 -1.44
CA HIS A 331 14.22 5.52 -0.08
C HIS A 331 15.13 6.69 0.30
N ASP A 332 14.62 7.62 1.10
CA ASP A 332 15.29 8.86 1.45
C ASP A 332 16.59 8.64 2.23
N ASP A 333 16.67 7.62 3.09
CA ASP A 333 17.88 7.25 3.82
C ASP A 333 19.00 6.61 2.94
N HIS A 334 18.73 6.45 1.63
CA HIS A 334 19.70 6.08 0.59
C HIS A 334 19.87 7.17 -0.46
N SER A 335 18.83 7.97 -0.74
CA SER A 335 18.78 8.86 -1.90
C SER A 335 18.86 10.35 -1.58
N GLN A 336 18.57 10.79 -0.35
CA GLN A 336 18.31 12.20 -0.04
C GLN A 336 19.48 13.14 -0.35
N MET A 337 20.73 12.69 -0.16
CA MET A 337 21.93 13.50 -0.42
C MET A 337 22.67 13.11 -1.70
N VAL A 338 22.14 12.22 -2.52
CA VAL A 338 22.79 11.77 -3.77
C VAL A 338 23.02 12.94 -4.73
N LYS A 339 22.05 13.86 -4.86
CA LYS A 339 22.21 15.07 -5.68
C LYS A 339 23.39 15.91 -5.20
N ALA A 340 23.44 16.22 -3.92
CA ALA A 340 24.49 17.04 -3.33
C ALA A 340 25.88 16.35 -3.42
N ALA A 341 25.93 15.03 -3.27
CA ALA A 341 27.13 14.24 -3.45
C ALA A 341 27.61 14.28 -4.91
N ALA A 342 26.74 14.09 -5.88
CA ALA A 342 27.06 14.13 -7.30
C ALA A 342 27.57 15.52 -7.73
N GLU A 343 26.96 16.59 -7.24
CA GLU A 343 27.38 17.97 -7.49
C GLU A 343 28.76 18.26 -6.87
N PHE A 344 29.00 17.81 -5.63
CA PHE A 344 30.27 18.03 -4.93
C PHE A 344 31.44 17.26 -5.59
N PHE A 345 31.24 15.96 -5.85
CA PHE A 345 32.29 15.10 -6.45
C PHE A 345 32.36 15.24 -7.98
N LYS A 346 31.42 15.97 -8.59
CA LYS A 346 31.33 16.14 -10.07
C LYS A 346 31.32 14.80 -10.82
N CYS A 347 30.57 13.85 -10.30
CA CYS A 347 30.53 12.48 -10.83
C CYS A 347 29.12 12.07 -11.26
N PRO A 348 28.98 11.11 -12.19
CA PRO A 348 27.70 10.61 -12.66
C PRO A 348 26.99 9.79 -11.57
N VAL A 349 25.64 9.80 -11.62
CA VAL A 349 24.77 8.92 -10.83
C VAL A 349 24.22 7.82 -11.72
N TYR A 350 24.28 6.59 -11.25
CA TYR A 350 23.80 5.39 -11.92
C TYR A 350 22.59 4.83 -11.19
N ALA A 351 21.58 4.42 -11.94
CA ALA A 351 20.42 3.67 -11.48
C ALA A 351 20.00 2.66 -12.55
N THR A 352 19.18 1.65 -12.24
CA THR A 352 18.66 0.83 -13.34
C THR A 352 17.53 1.54 -14.07
N THR A 353 17.28 1.14 -15.32
CA THR A 353 16.29 1.75 -16.22
C THR A 353 14.90 1.84 -15.57
N GLU A 354 14.57 0.88 -14.70
CA GLU A 354 13.24 0.73 -14.10
C GLU A 354 12.93 1.81 -13.08
N TYR A 355 13.95 2.45 -12.49
CA TYR A 355 13.72 3.53 -11.52
C TYR A 355 14.52 4.83 -11.79
N ALA A 356 15.23 4.92 -12.88
CA ALA A 356 15.95 6.14 -13.24
C ALA A 356 15.01 7.36 -13.27
N ASP A 357 13.79 7.23 -13.84
CA ASP A 357 12.79 8.31 -13.85
C ASP A 357 12.32 8.69 -12.43
N VAL A 358 12.25 7.74 -11.49
CA VAL A 358 11.92 8.06 -10.08
C VAL A 358 13.00 8.94 -9.46
N VAL A 359 14.28 8.68 -9.77
CA VAL A 359 15.41 9.45 -9.27
C VAL A 359 15.47 10.84 -9.92
N GLU A 360 15.15 10.93 -11.21
CA GLU A 360 15.11 12.21 -11.93
C GLU A 360 13.86 13.04 -11.60
N ASN A 361 12.72 12.38 -11.34
CA ASN A 361 11.43 13.02 -11.17
C ASN A 361 10.67 12.47 -9.93
N PRO A 362 11.24 12.49 -8.71
CA PRO A 362 10.60 11.89 -7.53
C PRO A 362 9.22 12.51 -7.24
N GLY A 363 9.01 13.78 -7.59
CA GLY A 363 7.73 14.47 -7.48
C GLY A 363 6.59 13.85 -8.29
N HIS A 364 6.90 13.07 -9.31
CA HIS A 364 5.92 12.41 -10.16
C HIS A 364 5.36 11.11 -9.56
N TYR A 365 5.89 10.68 -8.42
CA TYR A 365 5.53 9.41 -7.78
C TYR A 365 4.93 9.61 -6.39
N LEU A 366 4.21 8.61 -5.93
CA LEU A 366 3.76 8.49 -4.56
C LEU A 366 4.21 7.14 -4.01
N MET A 367 5.18 7.21 -3.14
CA MET A 367 5.65 6.08 -2.31
C MET A 367 6.14 6.64 -0.98
N PRO A 368 6.10 5.87 0.11
CA PRO A 368 6.67 6.32 1.38
C PRO A 368 8.19 6.43 1.25
N GLY A 369 8.77 7.40 1.93
CA GLY A 369 10.22 7.57 2.03
C GLY A 369 10.92 8.04 0.76
N LEU A 370 10.24 8.62 -0.23
CA LEU A 370 10.91 9.30 -1.35
C LEU A 370 11.50 10.63 -0.89
N THR A 371 12.61 11.03 -1.55
CA THR A 371 13.15 12.38 -1.42
C THR A 371 12.51 13.33 -2.44
N GLU A 372 12.45 14.63 -2.13
CA GLU A 372 12.09 15.68 -3.10
C GLU A 372 13.25 16.11 -4.00
N HIS A 373 14.48 15.64 -3.74
CA HIS A 373 15.69 16.08 -4.44
C HIS A 373 15.92 15.32 -5.73
N ALA A 374 15.43 15.87 -6.83
CA ALA A 374 15.63 15.33 -8.18
C ALA A 374 17.10 15.35 -8.58
N VAL A 375 17.61 14.24 -9.10
CA VAL A 375 18.98 14.10 -9.62
C VAL A 375 18.92 14.14 -11.14
N PRO A 376 19.43 15.18 -11.80
CA PRO A 376 19.38 15.27 -13.26
C PRO A 376 20.39 14.34 -13.94
N ASN A 377 20.07 13.92 -15.17
CA ASN A 377 20.98 13.18 -16.06
C ASN A 377 21.48 11.84 -15.49
N VAL A 378 20.61 11.09 -14.82
CA VAL A 378 20.93 9.75 -14.32
C VAL A 378 21.36 8.83 -15.47
N LYS A 379 22.43 8.09 -15.26
CA LYS A 379 22.89 7.03 -16.18
C LYS A 379 22.03 5.78 -15.97
N ALA A 380 20.97 5.65 -16.77
CA ALA A 380 20.05 4.52 -16.73
C ALA A 380 20.71 3.25 -17.29
N MET A 381 20.96 2.27 -16.41
CA MET A 381 21.63 1.02 -16.75
C MET A 381 20.59 -0.08 -16.96
N LYS A 382 20.63 -0.76 -18.10
CA LYS A 382 19.77 -1.92 -18.37
C LYS A 382 20.10 -3.08 -17.41
N ASP A 383 19.11 -3.89 -17.05
CA ASP A 383 19.37 -5.12 -16.30
C ASP A 383 20.40 -6.00 -16.99
N GLY A 384 21.43 -6.41 -16.27
CA GLY A 384 22.57 -7.18 -16.78
C GLY A 384 23.66 -6.35 -17.48
N ALA A 385 23.51 -5.02 -17.58
CA ALA A 385 24.54 -4.16 -18.17
C ALA A 385 25.84 -4.25 -17.36
N LYS A 386 26.98 -4.29 -18.08
CA LYS A 386 28.32 -4.38 -17.51
C LYS A 386 29.07 -3.07 -17.69
N MET A 387 29.88 -2.74 -16.70
CA MET A 387 30.80 -1.61 -16.73
C MET A 387 32.16 -2.03 -16.14
N LYS A 388 33.23 -1.74 -16.84
CA LYS A 388 34.59 -1.86 -16.29
C LYS A 388 34.94 -0.55 -15.58
N TRP A 389 35.36 -0.64 -14.32
CA TRP A 389 35.85 0.49 -13.54
C TRP A 389 37.14 0.07 -12.83
N HIS A 390 38.26 0.62 -13.28
CA HIS A 390 39.60 0.20 -12.88
C HIS A 390 39.79 -1.32 -13.00
N GLU A 391 40.18 -2.00 -11.91
CA GLU A 391 40.31 -3.47 -11.85
C GLU A 391 38.99 -4.20 -11.62
N TYR A 392 37.86 -3.47 -11.44
CA TYR A 392 36.56 -4.05 -11.18
C TYR A 392 35.73 -4.25 -12.45
N GLU A 393 34.94 -5.30 -12.48
CA GLU A 393 33.79 -5.49 -13.37
C GLU A 393 32.49 -5.32 -12.55
N PHE A 394 31.68 -4.35 -12.89
CA PHE A 394 30.36 -4.10 -12.36
C PHE A 394 29.30 -4.72 -13.27
N THR A 395 28.26 -5.35 -12.67
CA THR A 395 27.05 -5.77 -13.39
C THR A 395 25.84 -5.23 -12.65
N PHE A 396 25.09 -4.36 -13.33
CA PHE A 396 23.88 -3.74 -12.79
C PHE A 396 22.69 -4.68 -12.92
N ARG A 397 21.86 -4.79 -11.89
CA ARG A 397 20.71 -5.68 -11.89
C ARG A 397 19.47 -4.94 -11.42
N PHE A 398 18.34 -5.11 -12.12
CA PHE A 398 17.03 -4.80 -11.56
C PHE A 398 16.68 -5.85 -10.51
N PHE A 399 16.55 -5.42 -9.26
CA PHE A 399 16.45 -6.30 -8.10
C PHE A 399 15.32 -5.86 -7.17
N PRO A 400 14.03 -5.99 -7.57
CA PRO A 400 12.87 -5.41 -6.90
C PRO A 400 12.50 -6.16 -5.60
N GLY A 401 13.39 -6.14 -4.60
CA GLY A 401 13.23 -6.81 -3.31
C GLY A 401 12.41 -5.97 -2.33
N GLN A 402 13.07 -5.15 -1.50
CA GLN A 402 12.41 -4.35 -0.47
C GLN A 402 11.32 -3.43 -1.06
N MET A 403 11.57 -2.89 -2.23
CA MET A 403 10.60 -2.11 -2.99
C MET A 403 10.69 -2.40 -4.49
N PHE A 404 9.67 -2.00 -5.25
CA PHE A 404 9.65 -2.19 -6.71
C PHE A 404 10.79 -1.44 -7.42
N TYR A 405 11.09 -0.22 -6.99
CA TYR A 405 12.11 0.65 -7.60
C TYR A 405 13.49 0.44 -6.95
N HIS A 406 14.05 -0.74 -7.19
CA HIS A 406 15.25 -1.20 -6.50
C HIS A 406 16.20 -1.93 -7.45
N GLY A 407 17.50 -1.65 -7.31
CA GLY A 407 18.57 -2.27 -8.07
C GLY A 407 19.62 -2.92 -7.17
N ALA A 408 20.52 -3.66 -7.80
CA ALA A 408 21.66 -4.27 -7.15
C ALA A 408 22.90 -4.20 -8.04
N LEU A 409 24.09 -4.29 -7.44
CA LEU A 409 25.36 -4.20 -8.14
C LEU A 409 26.24 -5.41 -7.82
N LEU A 410 26.49 -6.26 -8.81
CA LEU A 410 27.50 -7.33 -8.69
C LEU A 410 28.86 -6.76 -9.01
N VAL A 411 29.78 -6.89 -8.07
CA VAL A 411 31.15 -6.40 -8.14
C VAL A 411 32.13 -7.58 -8.16
N LYS A 412 32.94 -7.65 -9.19
CA LYS A 412 34.04 -8.63 -9.32
C LYS A 412 35.37 -7.91 -9.42
N ARG A 413 36.39 -8.45 -8.76
CA ARG A 413 37.80 -8.01 -8.94
C ARG A 413 38.72 -9.23 -8.94
N PRO A 414 39.94 -9.12 -9.55
CA PRO A 414 40.92 -10.21 -9.51
C PRO A 414 41.25 -10.65 -8.10
N LYS A 415 41.40 -11.95 -7.90
CA LYS A 415 41.83 -12.59 -6.63
C LYS A 415 40.92 -12.34 -5.42
N ALA A 416 39.70 -11.85 -5.61
CA ALA A 416 38.72 -11.67 -4.55
C ALA A 416 37.39 -12.40 -4.87
N LYS A 417 36.65 -12.78 -3.83
CA LYS A 417 35.30 -13.29 -4.00
C LYS A 417 34.39 -12.17 -4.50
N PRO A 418 33.44 -12.47 -5.40
CA PRO A 418 32.43 -11.49 -5.83
C PRO A 418 31.60 -10.98 -4.67
N VAL A 419 31.19 -9.73 -4.74
CA VAL A 419 30.26 -9.10 -3.78
C VAL A 419 29.06 -8.56 -4.54
N PHE A 420 27.87 -8.84 -4.04
CA PHE A 420 26.62 -8.39 -4.61
C PHE A 420 25.93 -7.44 -3.63
N PHE A 421 25.96 -6.15 -3.93
CA PHE A 421 25.28 -5.10 -3.17
C PHE A 421 23.80 -5.14 -3.52
N ILE A 422 22.96 -5.44 -2.55
CA ILE A 422 21.53 -5.73 -2.73
C ILE A 422 20.63 -4.66 -2.09
N GLY A 423 21.17 -3.46 -1.81
CA GLY A 423 20.45 -2.46 -1.02
C GLY A 423 19.91 -3.10 0.25
N ASP A 424 18.61 -2.94 0.48
CA ASP A 424 17.95 -3.43 1.71
C ASP A 424 17.16 -4.72 1.52
N SER A 425 17.22 -5.34 0.33
CA SER A 425 16.29 -6.43 -0.02
C SER A 425 16.32 -7.64 0.91
N PHE A 426 17.46 -7.96 1.49
CA PHE A 426 17.61 -9.07 2.43
C PHE A 426 18.53 -8.67 3.58
N ALA A 427 18.22 -9.20 4.78
CA ALA A 427 19.13 -9.22 5.92
C ALA A 427 19.55 -10.66 6.23
N PRO A 428 20.53 -10.90 7.12
CA PRO A 428 20.90 -12.25 7.55
C PRO A 428 19.75 -13.09 8.11
N SER A 429 18.63 -12.49 8.47
CA SER A 429 17.41 -13.15 8.99
C SER A 429 16.31 -13.34 7.95
N GLY A 430 16.48 -12.88 6.70
CA GLY A 430 15.49 -13.11 5.66
C GLY A 430 15.14 -11.91 4.79
N ILE A 431 13.87 -11.83 4.40
CA ILE A 431 13.29 -10.93 3.42
C ILE A 431 12.90 -9.60 4.05
N ASP A 432 13.22 -8.49 3.42
CA ASP A 432 12.89 -7.15 3.88
C ASP A 432 11.63 -6.60 3.16
N ASP A 433 10.46 -7.06 3.56
CA ASP A 433 9.17 -6.73 2.94
C ASP A 433 8.14 -6.13 3.94
N TYR A 434 8.60 -5.46 4.94
CA TYR A 434 7.77 -4.92 6.02
C TYR A 434 6.83 -3.78 5.62
N CYS A 435 7.06 -3.11 4.51
CA CYS A 435 6.21 -2.03 4.04
C CYS A 435 5.36 -2.46 2.84
N LEU A 436 4.06 -2.63 3.06
CA LEU A 436 3.11 -3.02 2.01
C LEU A 436 2.98 -1.98 0.88
N LEU A 437 3.30 -0.71 1.14
CA LEU A 437 3.23 0.36 0.15
C LEU A 437 4.44 0.41 -0.78
N ASN A 438 5.45 -0.43 -0.57
CA ASN A 438 6.65 -0.52 -1.39
C ASN A 438 6.46 -1.36 -2.67
N ARG A 439 5.25 -1.86 -2.94
CA ARG A 439 4.93 -2.66 -4.14
C ARG A 439 5.73 -3.97 -4.21
N ASN A 440 5.75 -4.74 -3.12
CA ASN A 440 6.40 -6.06 -3.08
C ASN A 440 5.55 -7.11 -3.80
N LEU A 441 5.67 -7.17 -5.14
CA LEU A 441 4.85 -8.05 -5.98
C LEU A 441 5.17 -9.53 -5.72
N VAL A 442 4.13 -10.36 -5.71
CA VAL A 442 4.25 -11.81 -5.54
C VAL A 442 4.05 -12.54 -6.87
N HIS A 443 5.14 -12.73 -7.59
CA HIS A 443 5.18 -13.46 -8.85
C HIS A 443 6.57 -14.08 -9.04
N PRO A 444 6.72 -15.24 -9.73
CA PRO A 444 8.04 -15.85 -9.97
C PRO A 444 9.05 -14.95 -10.69
N ASP A 445 8.58 -13.99 -11.49
CA ASP A 445 9.42 -13.07 -12.28
C ASP A 445 9.39 -11.62 -11.79
N ALA A 446 8.77 -11.37 -10.62
CA ALA A 446 8.69 -10.04 -10.00
C ALA A 446 8.98 -10.11 -8.51
N GLY A 447 9.23 -8.97 -7.87
CA GLY A 447 9.51 -8.91 -6.45
C GLY A 447 10.61 -9.91 -6.04
N TYR A 448 10.45 -10.52 -4.88
CA TYR A 448 11.41 -11.49 -4.37
C TYR A 448 11.55 -12.75 -5.23
N GLY A 449 10.53 -13.14 -5.99
CA GLY A 449 10.64 -14.25 -6.94
C GLY A 449 11.76 -14.04 -7.96
N ARG A 450 11.87 -12.80 -8.49
CA ARG A 450 12.99 -12.38 -9.36
C ARG A 450 14.32 -12.34 -8.59
N CYS A 451 14.31 -11.80 -7.37
CA CYS A 451 15.51 -11.72 -6.55
C CYS A 451 16.12 -13.09 -6.27
N PHE A 452 15.32 -14.08 -5.91
CA PHE A 452 15.79 -15.46 -5.71
C PHE A 452 16.42 -16.05 -6.98
N LYS A 453 15.80 -15.87 -8.15
CA LYS A 453 16.36 -16.34 -9.42
C LYS A 453 17.73 -15.72 -9.71
N ILE A 454 17.88 -14.42 -9.42
CA ILE A 454 19.16 -13.73 -9.59
C ILE A 454 20.19 -14.28 -8.61
N ILE A 455 19.86 -14.43 -7.32
CA ILE A 455 20.80 -14.97 -6.32
C ILE A 455 21.26 -16.39 -6.69
N ARG A 456 20.37 -17.26 -7.18
CA ARG A 456 20.74 -18.61 -7.64
C ARG A 456 21.67 -18.63 -8.85
N GLN A 457 21.68 -17.60 -9.65
CA GLN A 457 22.56 -17.45 -10.83
C GLN A 457 23.91 -16.82 -10.50
N LEU A 458 24.11 -16.31 -9.28
CA LEU A 458 25.39 -15.73 -8.87
C LEU A 458 26.49 -16.81 -8.78
N PRO A 459 27.77 -16.45 -8.93
CA PRO A 459 28.88 -17.34 -8.60
C PRO A 459 28.72 -17.86 -7.16
N LYS A 460 28.99 -19.16 -6.95
CA LYS A 460 28.75 -19.86 -5.67
C LYS A 460 29.34 -19.18 -4.43
N ASP A 461 30.47 -18.48 -4.60
CA ASP A 461 31.18 -17.82 -3.50
C ASP A 461 30.82 -16.34 -3.33
N THR A 462 29.77 -15.85 -4.00
CA THR A 462 29.35 -14.46 -3.90
C THR A 462 28.83 -14.14 -2.50
N TRP A 463 29.36 -13.08 -1.92
CA TRP A 463 28.85 -12.47 -0.71
C TRP A 463 27.77 -11.44 -1.03
N LEU A 464 26.74 -11.35 -0.21
CA LEU A 464 25.70 -10.32 -0.24
C LEU A 464 26.05 -9.20 0.73
N ILE A 465 25.77 -7.96 0.34
CA ILE A 465 25.83 -6.78 1.24
C ILE A 465 24.46 -6.11 1.24
N ASN A 466 23.90 -5.94 2.41
CA ASN A 466 22.78 -5.03 2.69
C ASN A 466 23.32 -3.72 3.24
N GLN A 467 22.72 -2.60 2.85
CA GLN A 467 23.21 -1.27 3.20
C GLN A 467 23.05 -0.92 4.69
N HIS A 468 22.16 -1.59 5.44
CA HIS A 468 22.01 -1.45 6.89
C HIS A 468 22.77 -2.51 7.71
N VAL A 469 23.41 -3.48 7.06
CA VAL A 469 24.09 -4.57 7.75
C VAL A 469 25.62 -4.37 7.65
N PRO A 470 26.34 -4.21 8.79
CA PRO A 470 27.79 -3.96 8.79
C PRO A 470 28.59 -5.24 8.56
N HIS A 471 28.15 -6.10 7.67
CA HIS A 471 28.75 -7.40 7.36
C HIS A 471 28.42 -7.82 5.94
N VAL A 472 29.24 -8.69 5.36
CA VAL A 472 28.84 -9.49 4.20
C VAL A 472 28.22 -10.79 4.72
N PHE A 473 27.22 -11.31 4.02
CA PHE A 473 26.55 -12.55 4.41
C PHE A 473 26.23 -13.43 3.19
N ARG A 474 25.82 -14.66 3.43
CA ARG A 474 25.47 -15.61 2.37
C ARG A 474 24.47 -16.62 2.89
N PHE A 475 23.41 -16.82 2.13
CA PHE A 475 22.47 -17.91 2.38
C PHE A 475 23.08 -19.25 1.94
N SER A 476 22.95 -20.27 2.76
CA SER A 476 23.15 -21.66 2.37
C SER A 476 21.99 -22.12 1.48
N GLU A 477 22.16 -23.27 0.81
CA GLU A 477 21.09 -23.87 0.02
C GLU A 477 19.84 -24.14 0.85
N LYS A 478 20.01 -24.55 2.11
CA LYS A 478 18.90 -24.79 3.05
C LYS A 478 18.11 -23.52 3.34
N GLU A 479 18.79 -22.40 3.61
CA GLU A 479 18.16 -21.11 3.93
C GLU A 479 17.48 -20.51 2.71
N LEU A 480 18.12 -20.58 1.54
CA LEU A 480 17.53 -20.07 0.31
C LEU A 480 16.28 -20.86 -0.09
N THR A 481 16.32 -22.21 0.01
CA THR A 481 15.16 -23.07 -0.23
C THR A 481 14.03 -22.80 0.78
N PHE A 482 14.37 -22.55 2.05
CA PHE A 482 13.39 -22.16 3.06
C PHE A 482 12.67 -20.85 2.68
N LEU A 483 13.42 -19.80 2.33
CA LEU A 483 12.87 -18.52 1.92
C LEU A 483 11.95 -18.64 0.70
N GLU A 484 12.40 -19.35 -0.34
CA GLU A 484 11.61 -19.57 -1.56
C GLU A 484 10.31 -20.34 -1.27
N THR A 485 10.39 -21.38 -0.44
CA THR A 485 9.23 -22.20 -0.05
C THR A 485 8.22 -21.35 0.72
N ARG A 486 8.67 -20.57 1.70
CA ARG A 486 7.81 -19.68 2.48
C ARG A 486 7.21 -18.56 1.62
N TYR A 487 7.96 -18.05 0.66
CA TYR A 487 7.45 -17.03 -0.26
C TYR A 487 6.39 -17.58 -1.22
N ALA A 488 6.58 -18.81 -1.73
CA ALA A 488 5.55 -19.49 -2.52
C ALA A 488 4.28 -19.77 -1.70
N GLU A 489 4.42 -20.21 -0.44
CA GLU A 489 3.31 -20.38 0.49
C GLU A 489 2.57 -19.06 0.73
N ARG A 490 3.29 -17.94 0.94
CA ARG A 490 2.72 -16.60 1.08
C ARG A 490 1.87 -16.22 -0.12
N THR A 491 2.38 -16.45 -1.32
CA THR A 491 1.65 -16.18 -2.57
C THR A 491 0.33 -16.96 -2.63
N ARG A 492 0.31 -18.22 -2.20
CA ARG A 492 -0.90 -19.04 -2.12
C ARG A 492 -1.89 -18.47 -1.09
N ILE A 493 -1.43 -18.13 0.11
CA ILE A 493 -2.27 -17.55 1.16
C ILE A 493 -2.91 -16.24 0.68
N LEU A 494 -2.15 -15.37 0.01
CA LEU A 494 -2.65 -14.11 -0.53
C LEU A 494 -3.73 -14.31 -1.60
N ARG A 495 -3.62 -15.34 -2.46
CA ARG A 495 -4.66 -15.71 -3.42
C ARG A 495 -5.98 -16.12 -2.75
N GLU A 496 -5.90 -16.82 -1.62
CA GLU A 496 -7.08 -17.21 -0.85
C GLU A 496 -7.68 -16.05 -0.06
N LEU A 497 -6.85 -15.08 0.35
CA LEU A 497 -7.24 -13.95 1.17
C LEU A 497 -7.98 -12.85 0.38
N PHE A 498 -7.68 -12.69 -0.91
CA PHE A 498 -8.24 -11.61 -1.73
C PHE A 498 -9.35 -12.09 -2.68
N PRO A 499 -10.26 -11.19 -3.09
CA PRO A 499 -11.31 -11.51 -4.08
C PRO A 499 -10.82 -11.45 -5.53
N TRP A 500 -9.57 -11.07 -5.76
CA TRP A 500 -8.99 -10.81 -7.08
C TRP A 500 -8.54 -12.08 -7.78
N ASP A 501 -8.48 -12.08 -9.10
CA ASP A 501 -7.93 -13.17 -9.91
C ASP A 501 -6.39 -13.23 -9.86
N ASP A 502 -5.76 -12.17 -9.40
CA ASP A 502 -4.34 -12.12 -9.05
C ASP A 502 -4.11 -11.39 -7.72
N PRO A 503 -3.29 -11.95 -6.81
CA PRO A 503 -3.06 -11.38 -5.50
C PRO A 503 -2.39 -10.00 -5.54
N ASN A 504 -1.68 -9.66 -6.62
CA ASN A 504 -1.00 -8.37 -6.73
C ASN A 504 -1.97 -7.18 -6.72
N TYR A 505 -3.22 -7.33 -7.15
CA TYR A 505 -4.24 -6.28 -6.97
C TYR A 505 -4.53 -5.95 -5.51
N GLY A 506 -4.33 -6.90 -4.59
CA GLY A 506 -4.54 -6.71 -3.15
C GLY A 506 -3.30 -6.26 -2.38
N ILE A 507 -2.11 -6.25 -2.99
CA ILE A 507 -0.86 -5.80 -2.37
C ILE A 507 -0.18 -4.62 -3.06
N ASP A 508 -0.47 -4.35 -4.33
CA ASP A 508 0.04 -3.21 -5.07
C ASP A 508 -0.99 -2.08 -5.11
N GLU A 509 -0.92 -1.12 -4.20
CA GLU A 509 -1.81 0.05 -4.24
C GLU A 509 -1.61 0.89 -5.51
N ARG A 510 -0.45 0.77 -6.20
CA ARG A 510 -0.04 1.59 -7.35
C ARG A 510 -0.17 0.87 -8.70
N TRP A 511 -0.93 -0.23 -8.78
CA TRP A 511 -1.26 -0.85 -10.06
C TRP A 511 -2.05 0.10 -10.99
N ALA A 512 -2.70 1.10 -10.42
CA ALA A 512 -3.27 2.25 -11.12
C ALA A 512 -2.79 3.52 -10.40
N THR A 513 -2.25 4.50 -11.13
CA THR A 513 -1.72 5.74 -10.55
C THR A 513 -1.71 6.86 -11.57
N PHE A 514 -1.92 8.10 -11.12
CA PHE A 514 -1.62 9.27 -11.94
C PHE A 514 -0.11 9.49 -12.07
N TYR A 515 0.30 9.92 -13.25
CA TYR A 515 1.66 10.38 -13.54
C TYR A 515 1.62 11.69 -14.34
N PRO A 516 2.24 12.76 -13.84
CA PRO A 516 2.83 12.89 -12.51
C PRO A 516 1.76 12.80 -11.39
N TYR A 517 2.13 12.21 -10.26
CA TYR A 517 1.29 12.19 -9.05
C TYR A 517 1.17 13.60 -8.44
N GLY A 518 2.29 14.31 -8.34
CA GLY A 518 2.35 15.70 -7.92
C GLY A 518 2.83 16.59 -9.06
N THR A 519 2.13 17.72 -9.28
CA THR A 519 2.54 18.70 -10.27
C THR A 519 2.20 20.12 -9.82
N THR A 520 3.03 21.08 -10.21
CA THR A 520 2.77 22.51 -10.01
C THR A 520 2.38 23.14 -11.33
N LEU A 521 1.29 23.92 -11.38
CA LEU A 521 0.75 24.59 -12.55
C LEU A 521 0.54 26.08 -12.27
N ARG A 522 0.59 26.89 -13.32
CA ARG A 522 0.14 28.29 -13.27
C ARG A 522 -1.39 28.36 -13.33
N PRO A 523 -2.00 29.44 -12.81
CA PRO A 523 -3.45 29.67 -12.96
C PRO A 523 -3.91 29.57 -14.42
N GLY A 524 -4.89 28.71 -14.70
CA GLY A 524 -5.42 28.47 -16.04
C GLY A 524 -4.56 27.62 -16.98
N GLU A 525 -3.38 27.19 -16.56
CA GLU A 525 -2.49 26.33 -17.36
C GLU A 525 -3.17 25.02 -17.71
N MET A 526 -2.95 24.56 -18.95
CA MET A 526 -3.37 23.24 -19.41
C MET A 526 -2.20 22.27 -19.32
N ARG A 527 -2.48 21.05 -18.83
CA ARG A 527 -1.49 19.97 -18.74
C ARG A 527 -2.10 18.64 -19.17
N GLU A 528 -1.32 17.85 -19.86
CA GLU A 528 -1.63 16.43 -20.04
C GLU A 528 -0.97 15.64 -18.90
N VAL A 529 -1.77 14.81 -18.23
CA VAL A 529 -1.35 13.83 -17.23
C VAL A 529 -1.78 12.45 -17.69
N GLU A 530 -1.19 11.41 -17.13
CA GLU A 530 -1.49 10.03 -17.49
C GLU A 530 -2.12 9.31 -16.28
N VAL A 531 -3.01 8.37 -16.53
CA VAL A 531 -3.31 7.30 -15.59
C VAL A 531 -2.59 6.06 -16.08
N ARG A 532 -1.52 5.68 -15.41
CA ARG A 532 -0.73 4.48 -15.67
C ARG A 532 -1.40 3.29 -15.02
N LEU A 533 -1.46 2.17 -15.73
CA LEU A 533 -2.16 0.96 -15.33
C LEU A 533 -1.25 -0.25 -15.51
N VAL A 534 -1.27 -1.14 -14.54
CA VAL A 534 -0.64 -2.47 -14.60
C VAL A 534 -1.75 -3.52 -14.59
N ASN A 535 -1.81 -4.36 -15.60
CA ASN A 535 -2.70 -5.49 -15.62
C ASN A 535 -2.07 -6.68 -14.88
N HIS A 536 -2.38 -6.87 -13.61
CA HIS A 536 -1.89 -8.01 -12.85
C HIS A 536 -2.57 -9.35 -13.24
N SER A 537 -3.68 -9.31 -13.96
CA SER A 537 -4.40 -10.53 -14.35
C SER A 537 -3.58 -11.42 -15.27
N PRO A 538 -3.80 -12.76 -15.21
CA PRO A 538 -3.18 -13.71 -16.13
C PRO A 538 -3.79 -13.64 -17.54
N VAL A 539 -4.78 -12.78 -17.78
CA VAL A 539 -5.46 -12.60 -19.07
C VAL A 539 -5.44 -11.13 -19.49
N ALA A 540 -5.62 -10.88 -20.78
CA ALA A 540 -5.79 -9.52 -21.28
C ALA A 540 -7.06 -8.87 -20.68
N ARG A 541 -6.98 -7.58 -20.31
CA ARG A 541 -8.08 -6.80 -19.75
C ARG A 541 -8.24 -5.45 -20.43
N LYS A 542 -9.49 -5.07 -20.66
CA LYS A 542 -9.85 -3.70 -21.01
C LYS A 542 -10.11 -2.92 -19.71
N PHE A 543 -9.41 -1.81 -19.55
CA PHE A 543 -9.64 -0.84 -18.49
C PHE A 543 -10.30 0.41 -19.06
N THR A 544 -11.24 0.98 -18.32
CA THR A 544 -11.83 2.29 -18.62
C THR A 544 -11.54 3.21 -17.46
N VAL A 545 -10.94 4.36 -17.75
CA VAL A 545 -10.61 5.40 -16.77
C VAL A 545 -11.56 6.56 -16.97
N THR A 546 -12.27 6.94 -15.92
CA THR A 546 -13.17 8.09 -15.89
C THR A 546 -12.63 9.14 -14.91
N PRO A 547 -11.91 10.16 -15.39
CA PRO A 547 -11.35 11.18 -14.52
C PRO A 547 -12.44 12.07 -13.92
N ARG A 548 -12.18 12.58 -12.70
CA ARG A 548 -13.08 13.44 -11.93
C ARG A 548 -12.30 14.59 -11.32
N ALA A 549 -12.91 15.75 -11.34
CA ALA A 549 -12.33 16.95 -10.74
C ALA A 549 -13.40 17.78 -10.03
N LEU A 550 -12.96 18.48 -9.01
CA LEU A 550 -13.78 19.36 -8.18
C LEU A 550 -13.13 20.76 -8.09
N ARG A 551 -13.85 21.74 -7.57
CA ARG A 551 -13.34 23.06 -7.21
C ARG A 551 -12.71 23.87 -8.36
N GLY A 552 -13.26 23.77 -9.56
CA GLY A 552 -12.80 24.58 -10.70
C GLY A 552 -11.61 24.00 -11.47
N LEU A 553 -11.03 22.88 -11.02
CA LEU A 553 -10.17 22.06 -11.86
C LEU A 553 -11.05 21.45 -12.98
N GLN A 554 -10.66 21.67 -14.24
CA GLN A 554 -11.44 21.20 -15.38
C GLN A 554 -10.76 19.99 -16.03
N ILE A 555 -11.56 18.99 -16.39
CA ILE A 555 -11.14 17.87 -17.21
C ILE A 555 -11.58 18.17 -18.65
N LEU A 556 -10.61 18.11 -19.57
CA LEU A 556 -10.84 18.33 -20.99
C LEU A 556 -10.94 16.97 -21.70
N GLY A 557 -12.14 16.41 -21.72
CA GLY A 557 -12.44 15.10 -22.28
C GLY A 557 -13.23 14.21 -21.31
N GLY A 558 -13.58 13.03 -21.76
CA GLY A 558 -14.38 12.06 -20.99
C GLY A 558 -13.60 10.79 -20.64
N ALA A 559 -14.35 9.74 -20.33
CA ALA A 559 -13.82 8.41 -20.10
C ALA A 559 -13.00 7.88 -21.30
N LYS A 560 -11.89 7.22 -21.01
CA LYS A 560 -11.02 6.59 -22.02
C LYS A 560 -10.72 5.16 -21.65
N SER A 561 -10.53 4.31 -22.66
CA SER A 561 -10.25 2.90 -22.46
C SER A 561 -8.92 2.51 -23.08
N ILE A 562 -8.28 1.51 -22.45
CA ILE A 562 -7.08 0.83 -22.96
C ILE A 562 -7.23 -0.68 -22.72
N THR A 563 -6.75 -1.50 -23.66
CA THR A 563 -6.65 -2.94 -23.48
C THR A 563 -5.19 -3.29 -23.24
N LEU A 564 -4.92 -3.92 -22.10
CA LEU A 564 -3.57 -4.36 -21.72
C LEU A 564 -3.51 -5.90 -21.83
N THR A 565 -2.40 -6.40 -22.36
CA THR A 565 -2.10 -7.83 -22.35
C THR A 565 -2.00 -8.38 -20.93
N SER A 566 -1.98 -9.69 -20.77
CA SER A 566 -1.64 -10.34 -19.49
C SER A 566 -0.32 -9.79 -18.96
N ARG A 567 -0.31 -9.33 -17.70
CA ARG A 567 0.87 -8.73 -17.04
C ARG A 567 1.43 -7.48 -17.74
N GLY A 568 0.67 -6.89 -18.68
CA GLY A 568 1.10 -5.73 -19.44
C GLY A 568 0.83 -4.41 -18.72
N GLU A 569 1.52 -3.39 -19.14
CA GLU A 569 1.40 -2.01 -18.62
C GLU A 569 0.98 -1.07 -19.75
N GLY A 570 0.39 0.06 -19.38
CA GLY A 570 0.03 1.13 -20.32
C GLY A 570 -0.58 2.33 -19.62
N ALA A 571 -0.90 3.35 -20.38
CA ALA A 571 -1.41 4.60 -19.83
C ALA A 571 -2.57 5.17 -20.65
N VAL A 572 -3.44 5.89 -19.95
CA VAL A 572 -4.53 6.68 -20.52
C VAL A 572 -4.24 8.15 -20.26
N LYS A 573 -4.18 8.98 -21.31
CA LYS A 573 -3.91 10.40 -21.22
C LYS A 573 -5.15 11.20 -20.85
N VAL A 574 -5.02 12.10 -19.90
CA VAL A 574 -6.07 13.00 -19.38
C VAL A 574 -5.58 14.43 -19.51
N LYS A 575 -6.34 15.29 -20.22
CA LYS A 575 -6.05 16.73 -20.28
C LYS A 575 -6.80 17.45 -19.17
N ILE A 576 -6.10 18.30 -18.44
CA ILE A 576 -6.65 19.10 -17.34
C ILE A 576 -6.35 20.57 -17.57
N ARG A 577 -7.18 21.44 -16.97
CA ARG A 577 -6.91 22.87 -16.87
C ARG A 577 -6.95 23.28 -15.40
N ALA A 578 -5.87 23.93 -14.95
CA ALA A 578 -5.75 24.46 -13.60
C ALA A 578 -6.81 25.54 -13.32
N PRO A 579 -7.34 25.62 -12.10
CA PRO A 579 -8.15 26.74 -11.65
C PRO A 579 -7.40 28.07 -11.73
N LYS A 580 -8.14 29.19 -11.74
CA LYS A 580 -7.54 30.54 -11.66
C LYS A 580 -7.03 30.88 -10.26
N LYS A 581 -7.61 30.28 -9.20
CA LYS A 581 -7.26 30.55 -7.81
C LYS A 581 -6.09 29.68 -7.38
N PRO A 582 -5.01 30.24 -6.80
CA PRO A 582 -3.93 29.46 -6.21
C PRO A 582 -4.43 28.53 -5.09
N GLY A 583 -3.75 27.39 -4.90
CA GLY A 583 -4.08 26.41 -3.86
C GLY A 583 -3.75 24.98 -4.24
N VAL A 584 -4.07 24.04 -3.34
CA VAL A 584 -3.93 22.60 -3.56
C VAL A 584 -5.26 22.02 -4.04
N TYR A 585 -5.20 21.29 -5.13
CA TYR A 585 -6.34 20.63 -5.78
C TYR A 585 -6.05 19.15 -5.94
N VAL A 586 -7.11 18.34 -5.95
CA VAL A 586 -7.00 16.90 -6.14
C VAL A 586 -7.85 16.50 -7.34
N ILE A 587 -7.25 15.78 -8.26
CA ILE A 587 -7.96 15.07 -9.31
C ILE A 587 -8.06 13.61 -8.90
N THR A 588 -9.19 12.96 -9.18
CA THR A 588 -9.37 11.52 -9.01
C THR A 588 -9.77 10.86 -10.32
N ALA A 589 -9.75 9.54 -10.36
CA ALA A 589 -10.38 8.80 -11.46
C ALA A 589 -10.98 7.49 -10.96
N ASP A 590 -12.14 7.16 -11.54
CA ASP A 590 -12.67 5.79 -11.47
C ASP A 590 -11.85 4.90 -12.39
N VAL A 591 -11.69 3.64 -12.00
CA VAL A 591 -11.07 2.60 -12.83
C VAL A 591 -12.01 1.41 -12.93
N ASP A 592 -12.46 1.13 -14.14
CA ASP A 592 -13.39 0.06 -14.45
C ASP A 592 -12.74 -1.02 -15.30
N SER A 593 -13.03 -2.27 -15.00
CA SER A 593 -12.71 -3.44 -15.83
C SER A 593 -13.74 -4.53 -15.55
N LYS A 594 -13.79 -5.57 -16.37
CA LYS A 594 -14.73 -6.69 -16.16
C LYS A 594 -14.58 -7.26 -14.75
N GLY A 595 -15.64 -7.15 -13.94
CA GLY A 595 -15.67 -7.61 -12.54
C GLY A 595 -14.91 -6.72 -11.55
N MET A 596 -14.50 -5.51 -11.96
CA MET A 596 -13.78 -4.55 -11.15
C MET A 596 -14.32 -3.15 -11.44
N HIS A 597 -14.92 -2.49 -10.46
CA HIS A 597 -15.49 -1.17 -10.56
C HIS A 597 -15.05 -0.35 -9.34
N LEU A 598 -14.03 0.49 -9.53
CA LEU A 598 -13.36 1.20 -8.45
C LEU A 598 -13.60 2.70 -8.60
N ARG A 599 -14.43 3.24 -7.71
CA ARG A 599 -14.79 4.66 -7.67
C ARG A 599 -13.67 5.49 -7.04
N ASP A 600 -13.36 6.65 -7.66
CA ASP A 600 -12.36 7.61 -7.14
C ASP A 600 -11.08 6.89 -6.66
N TRP A 601 -10.67 5.88 -7.44
CA TRP A 601 -9.66 4.90 -7.03
C TRP A 601 -8.27 5.50 -6.96
N VAL A 602 -7.92 6.28 -7.96
CA VAL A 602 -6.62 6.95 -8.04
C VAL A 602 -6.76 8.44 -7.84
N GLU A 603 -5.71 9.07 -7.32
CA GLU A 603 -5.66 10.52 -7.17
C GLU A 603 -4.31 11.08 -7.62
N ALA A 604 -4.29 12.40 -7.90
CA ALA A 604 -3.08 13.21 -8.01
C ALA A 604 -3.28 14.56 -7.33
N VAL A 605 -2.17 15.13 -6.87
CA VAL A 605 -2.14 16.44 -6.19
C VAL A 605 -1.61 17.48 -7.15
N ILE A 606 -2.41 18.53 -7.37
CA ILE A 606 -2.09 19.65 -8.26
C ILE A 606 -1.97 20.91 -7.42
N GLU A 607 -0.79 21.48 -7.40
CA GLU A 607 -0.54 22.75 -6.75
C GLU A 607 -0.61 23.87 -7.78
N VAL A 608 -1.47 24.86 -7.57
CA VAL A 608 -1.57 26.05 -8.44
C VAL A 608 -0.90 27.22 -7.73
N ARG A 609 0.12 27.79 -8.34
CA ARG A 609 0.91 28.92 -7.80
C ARG A 609 0.98 30.08 -8.77
#